data_4e6dddc3ea3bf011cdaf4edfacfc4218
#
_entry.id   4e6dddc3ea3bf011cdaf4edfacfc4218
#
_cell.length_a   1.000
_cell.length_b   1.000
_cell.length_c   1.000
_cell.angle_alpha   90.00
_cell.angle_beta   90.00
_cell.angle_gamma   90.00
#
_symmetry.space_group_name_H-M   'P 1'
#
loop_
_entity.id
_entity.type
_entity.pdbx_description
1 polymer ?
#
loop_
_entity_poly.entity_id
_entity_poly.type
_entity_poly.pdbx_seq_one_letter_code
_entity_poly.pdbx_strand_id
1 'polypeptide(L)'
;HALRTMIQKENPGVPYFMMGHSMGSLVVRTYAKEHDRELDALIVCGSPSKNYLRPLGAAVGHAEAAVLGDEHRSNLLEAMSFGSFAARFADEKSRFAWCCSDPEVVREYEENPLCGFTFSDDAFFALNDLLKETYGFHGWHCTNRKLPVLFLSGGDDPCYVNVRRFKKSIDHM
;
A
#
# COMPACT_ATOMS: atom_id res chain seq x y z
N HIS A 1 0.35 -8.98 13.81
CA HIS A 1 1.12 -9.58 14.92
C HIS A 1 0.77 -11.06 15.15
N ALA A 2 -0.51 -11.44 15.28
CA ALA A 2 -0.91 -12.83 15.55
C ALA A 2 -0.32 -13.84 14.54
N LEU A 3 -0.42 -13.57 13.23
CA LEU A 3 0.14 -14.44 12.19
C LEU A 3 1.67 -14.61 12.35
N ARG A 4 2.40 -13.53 12.58
CA ARG A 4 3.84 -13.59 12.83
C ARG A 4 4.17 -14.47 14.05
N THR A 5 3.45 -14.28 15.15
CA THR A 5 3.65 -15.07 16.36
C THR A 5 3.42 -16.56 16.12
N MET A 6 2.39 -16.90 15.32
CA MET A 6 2.08 -18.27 14.93
C MET A 6 3.19 -18.90 14.10
N ILE A 7 3.65 -18.19 13.05
CA ILE A 7 4.74 -18.65 12.17
C ILE A 7 6.03 -18.90 12.97
N GLN A 8 6.40 -17.98 13.86
CA GLN A 8 7.63 -18.12 14.64
C GLN A 8 7.56 -19.22 15.69
N LYS A 9 6.37 -19.50 16.25
CA LYS A 9 6.15 -20.63 17.14
C LYS A 9 6.34 -21.98 16.43
N GLU A 10 5.92 -22.06 15.16
CA GLU A 10 6.10 -23.25 14.33
C GLU A 10 7.55 -23.38 13.80
N ASN A 11 8.30 -22.27 13.74
CA ASN A 11 9.66 -22.22 13.21
C ASN A 11 10.62 -21.54 14.22
N PRO A 12 10.89 -22.16 15.38
CA PRO A 12 11.70 -21.54 16.42
C PRO A 12 13.16 -21.38 15.96
N GLY A 13 13.73 -20.19 16.21
CA GLY A 13 15.12 -19.88 15.89
C GLY A 13 15.41 -19.59 14.40
N VAL A 14 14.40 -19.62 13.55
CA VAL A 14 14.54 -19.23 12.15
C VAL A 14 14.43 -17.70 12.01
N PRO A 15 15.34 -17.03 11.27
CA PRO A 15 15.21 -15.60 11.00
C PRO A 15 13.88 -15.25 10.34
N TYR A 16 13.26 -14.15 10.77
CA TYR A 16 11.96 -13.72 10.25
C TYR A 16 12.09 -12.47 9.39
N PHE A 17 11.91 -12.65 8.10
CA PHE A 17 11.87 -11.57 7.12
C PHE A 17 10.42 -11.24 6.76
N MET A 18 10.08 -9.96 6.76
CA MET A 18 8.74 -9.51 6.39
C MET A 18 8.80 -8.71 5.10
N MET A 19 7.92 -9.04 4.16
CA MET A 19 7.78 -8.30 2.90
C MET A 19 6.35 -7.80 2.74
N GLY A 20 6.21 -6.56 2.29
CA GLY A 20 4.94 -5.99 1.88
C GLY A 20 5.04 -5.35 0.50
N HIS A 21 4.05 -5.62 -0.36
CA HIS A 21 3.94 -5.05 -1.68
C HIS A 21 2.73 -4.11 -1.77
N SER A 22 2.87 -2.96 -2.42
CA SER A 22 1.81 -1.98 -2.65
C SER A 22 1.13 -1.59 -1.32
N MET A 23 -0.17 -1.79 -1.15
CA MET A 23 -0.88 -1.59 0.12
C MET A 23 -0.24 -2.39 1.27
N GLY A 24 0.20 -3.62 1.03
CA GLY A 24 0.91 -4.44 2.01
C GLY A 24 2.22 -3.80 2.48
N SER A 25 2.86 -2.96 1.66
CA SER A 25 4.05 -2.21 2.08
C SER A 25 3.74 -1.18 3.16
N LEU A 26 2.54 -0.58 3.14
CA LEU A 26 2.08 0.31 4.21
C LEU A 26 1.83 -0.47 5.50
N VAL A 27 1.22 -1.66 5.39
CA VAL A 27 0.96 -2.55 6.53
C VAL A 27 2.26 -2.93 7.24
N VAL A 28 3.28 -3.40 6.50
CA VAL A 28 4.55 -3.83 7.12
C VAL A 28 5.35 -2.65 7.69
N ARG A 29 5.24 -1.48 7.09
CA ARG A 29 5.84 -0.24 7.63
C ARG A 29 5.16 0.17 8.94
N THR A 30 3.83 0.14 8.99
CA THR A 30 3.08 0.43 10.22
C THR A 30 3.38 -0.61 11.30
N TYR A 31 3.46 -1.89 10.94
CA TYR A 31 3.86 -2.95 11.84
C TYR A 31 5.24 -2.70 12.46
N ALA A 32 6.22 -2.32 11.64
CA ALA A 32 7.59 -2.10 12.10
C ALA A 32 7.72 -0.92 13.07
N LYS A 33 6.76 0.02 13.12
CA LYS A 33 6.77 1.10 14.11
C LYS A 33 6.75 0.60 15.57
N GLU A 34 6.10 -0.52 15.82
CA GLU A 34 5.91 -1.07 17.17
C GLU A 34 6.64 -2.38 17.38
N HIS A 35 6.97 -3.09 16.29
CA HIS A 35 7.44 -4.47 16.33
C HIS A 35 8.78 -4.70 15.60
N ASP A 36 9.61 -3.67 15.51
CA ASP A 36 10.90 -3.70 14.81
C ASP A 36 11.88 -4.74 15.37
N ARG A 37 11.80 -5.05 16.66
CA ARG A 37 12.63 -6.08 17.32
C ARG A 37 12.27 -7.51 16.95
N GLU A 38 11.10 -7.69 16.39
CA GLU A 38 10.57 -8.99 16.02
C GLU A 38 10.93 -9.37 14.57
N LEU A 39 11.69 -8.52 13.89
CA LEU A 39 12.08 -8.66 12.49
C LEU A 39 13.59 -8.74 12.37
N ASP A 40 14.06 -9.64 11.50
CA ASP A 40 15.46 -9.73 11.11
C ASP A 40 15.74 -8.91 9.83
N ALA A 41 14.73 -8.71 8.97
CA ALA A 41 14.77 -7.74 7.89
C ALA A 41 13.34 -7.36 7.43
N LEU A 42 13.24 -6.20 6.76
CA LEU A 42 12.01 -5.68 6.18
C LEU A 42 12.20 -5.34 4.71
N ILE A 43 11.28 -5.80 3.86
CA ILE A 43 11.25 -5.47 2.43
C ILE A 43 9.96 -4.68 2.13
N VAL A 44 10.13 -3.47 1.63
CA VAL A 44 9.08 -2.52 1.27
C VAL A 44 9.07 -2.38 -0.25
N CYS A 45 8.12 -3.03 -0.91
CA CYS A 45 8.06 -3.11 -2.37
C CYS A 45 6.88 -2.30 -2.93
N GLY A 46 7.10 -1.49 -3.98
CA GLY A 46 6.06 -0.72 -4.66
C GLY A 46 5.25 0.18 -3.72
N SER A 47 5.92 0.80 -2.74
CA SER A 47 5.24 1.51 -1.66
C SER A 47 4.66 2.84 -2.13
N PRO A 48 3.34 3.07 -1.94
CA PRO A 48 2.75 4.37 -2.22
C PRO A 48 3.40 5.49 -1.42
N SER A 49 3.72 6.59 -2.10
CA SER A 49 4.19 7.81 -1.43
C SER A 49 3.08 8.50 -0.65
N LYS A 50 3.46 9.35 0.31
CA LYS A 50 2.49 10.16 1.08
C LYS A 50 1.52 10.90 0.15
N ASN A 51 0.23 10.65 0.31
CA ASN A 51 -0.81 11.31 -0.46
C ASN A 51 -1.29 12.57 0.27
N TYR A 52 -1.02 13.75 -0.31
CA TYR A 52 -1.43 15.03 0.28
C TYR A 52 -2.90 15.39 -0.02
N LEU A 53 -3.53 14.72 -1.00
CA LEU A 53 -4.96 14.89 -1.32
C LEU A 53 -5.86 13.96 -0.50
N ARG A 54 -5.26 13.14 0.37
CA ARG A 54 -5.98 12.22 1.25
C ARG A 54 -7.19 12.84 1.97
N PRO A 55 -7.10 14.06 2.57
CA PRO A 55 -8.25 14.64 3.26
C PRO A 55 -9.43 14.94 2.33
N LEU A 56 -9.15 15.31 1.08
CA LEU A 56 -10.20 15.54 0.07
C LEU A 56 -10.90 14.23 -0.30
N GLY A 57 -10.13 13.17 -0.56
CA GLY A 57 -10.69 11.84 -0.82
C GLY A 57 -11.56 11.34 0.34
N ALA A 58 -11.12 11.54 1.59
CA ALA A 58 -11.91 11.20 2.76
C ALA A 58 -13.24 11.97 2.82
N ALA A 59 -13.22 13.28 2.54
CA ALA A 59 -14.43 14.09 2.56
C ALA A 59 -15.44 13.66 1.48
N VAL A 60 -14.96 13.34 0.27
CA VAL A 60 -15.80 12.81 -0.82
C VAL A 60 -16.41 11.47 -0.41
N GLY A 61 -15.59 10.53 0.08
CA GLY A 61 -16.07 9.22 0.48
C GLY A 61 -17.11 9.29 1.61
N HIS A 62 -16.89 10.13 2.62
CA HIS A 62 -17.91 10.32 3.68
C HIS A 62 -19.21 10.89 3.14
N ALA A 63 -19.17 11.79 2.16
CA ALA A 63 -20.39 12.32 1.54
C ALA A 63 -21.13 11.24 0.72
N GLU A 64 -20.40 10.39 -0.02
CA GLU A 64 -21.01 9.27 -0.76
C GLU A 64 -21.59 8.21 0.19
N ALA A 65 -20.82 7.78 1.19
CA ALA A 65 -21.27 6.78 2.16
C ALA A 65 -22.51 7.22 2.95
N ALA A 66 -22.61 8.51 3.28
CA ALA A 66 -23.79 9.07 3.96
C ALA A 66 -25.09 8.98 3.13
N VAL A 67 -24.98 8.93 1.79
CA VAL A 67 -26.12 8.88 0.88
C VAL A 67 -26.36 7.48 0.33
N LEU A 68 -25.30 6.74 0.03
CA LEU A 68 -25.31 5.48 -0.72
C LEU A 68 -24.99 4.26 0.16
N GLY A 69 -24.52 4.49 1.38
CA GLY A 69 -24.07 3.45 2.33
C GLY A 69 -22.62 3.07 2.18
N ASP A 70 -22.01 2.54 3.23
CA ASP A 70 -20.57 2.23 3.33
C ASP A 70 -20.11 1.12 2.35
N GLU A 71 -21.00 0.24 1.95
CA GLU A 71 -20.74 -0.83 0.97
C GLU A 71 -20.77 -0.36 -0.49
N HIS A 72 -21.17 0.90 -0.72
CA HIS A 72 -21.15 1.48 -2.07
C HIS A 72 -19.74 1.41 -2.66
N ARG A 73 -19.64 1.06 -3.96
CA ARG A 73 -18.36 0.98 -4.69
C ARG A 73 -18.16 2.24 -5.51
N SER A 74 -17.37 3.15 -4.97
CA SER A 74 -17.17 4.47 -5.56
C SER A 74 -16.20 4.45 -6.74
N ASN A 75 -16.72 4.61 -7.94
CA ASN A 75 -15.91 4.86 -9.11
C ASN A 75 -15.18 6.21 -9.04
N LEU A 76 -15.73 7.18 -8.31
CA LEU A 76 -15.09 8.48 -8.12
C LEU A 76 -13.86 8.36 -7.23
N LEU A 77 -13.96 7.66 -6.09
CA LEU A 77 -12.80 7.41 -5.21
C LEU A 77 -11.73 6.56 -5.92
N GLU A 78 -12.15 5.59 -6.72
CA GLU A 78 -11.21 4.80 -7.54
C GLU A 78 -10.48 5.69 -8.53
N ALA A 79 -11.18 6.55 -9.27
CA ALA A 79 -10.56 7.48 -10.21
C ALA A 79 -9.63 8.49 -9.51
N MET A 80 -10.01 8.99 -8.34
CA MET A 80 -9.17 9.88 -7.53
C MET A 80 -7.91 9.18 -6.99
N SER A 81 -8.00 7.88 -6.70
CA SER A 81 -6.90 7.10 -6.13
C SER A 81 -5.95 6.55 -7.18
N PHE A 82 -6.49 6.00 -8.25
CA PHE A 82 -5.74 5.21 -9.24
C PHE A 82 -5.84 5.75 -10.68
N GLY A 83 -6.73 6.71 -10.96
CA GLY A 83 -6.92 7.24 -12.31
C GLY A 83 -5.66 7.85 -12.93
N SER A 84 -4.81 8.51 -12.13
CA SER A 84 -3.53 9.03 -12.59
C SER A 84 -2.52 7.93 -12.92
N PHE A 85 -2.66 6.74 -12.33
CA PHE A 85 -1.81 5.58 -12.61
C PHE A 85 -2.17 5.00 -13.97
N ALA A 86 -3.46 4.75 -14.21
CA ALA A 86 -3.95 4.29 -15.50
C ALA A 86 -3.65 5.32 -16.63
N ALA A 87 -3.82 6.61 -16.38
CA ALA A 87 -3.53 7.66 -17.34
C ALA A 87 -2.06 7.71 -17.78
N ARG A 88 -1.12 7.31 -16.92
CA ARG A 88 0.31 7.24 -17.27
C ARG A 88 0.61 6.14 -18.31
N PHE A 89 -0.25 5.14 -18.43
CA PHE A 89 -0.15 4.02 -19.35
C PHE A 89 -1.35 3.98 -20.32
N ALA A 90 -1.86 5.15 -20.72
CA ALA A 90 -3.06 5.27 -21.54
C ALA A 90 -2.92 4.64 -22.94
N ASP A 91 -1.68 4.47 -23.43
CA ASP A 91 -1.39 3.81 -24.72
C ASP A 91 -1.50 2.27 -24.63
N GLU A 92 -1.55 1.72 -23.42
CA GLU A 92 -1.76 0.31 -23.17
C GLU A 92 -3.26 -0.05 -23.17
N LYS A 93 -3.57 -1.30 -23.52
CA LYS A 93 -4.97 -1.72 -23.69
C LYS A 93 -5.72 -1.91 -22.35
N SER A 94 -4.99 -2.08 -21.25
CA SER A 94 -5.54 -2.38 -19.94
C SER A 94 -5.47 -1.19 -19.01
N ARG A 95 -6.54 -0.95 -18.24
CA ARG A 95 -6.52 0.03 -17.12
C ARG A 95 -5.58 -0.38 -15.98
N PHE A 96 -5.09 -1.61 -15.97
CA PHE A 96 -4.16 -2.16 -14.98
C PHE A 96 -2.73 -2.31 -15.52
N ALA A 97 -2.41 -1.79 -16.71
CA ALA A 97 -1.07 -1.84 -17.28
C ALA A 97 0.02 -1.26 -16.37
N TRP A 98 -0.36 -0.39 -15.44
CA TRP A 98 0.54 0.15 -14.42
C TRP A 98 0.97 -0.86 -13.33
N CYS A 99 0.30 -2.02 -13.23
CA CYS A 99 0.62 -3.03 -12.21
C CYS A 99 1.82 -3.89 -12.60
N CYS A 100 1.99 -4.18 -13.91
CA CYS A 100 3.06 -5.03 -14.42
C CYS A 100 3.37 -4.68 -15.86
N SER A 101 4.65 -4.81 -16.27
CA SER A 101 5.08 -4.63 -17.66
C SER A 101 4.83 -5.85 -18.55
N ASP A 102 4.49 -7.00 -17.97
CA ASP A 102 4.13 -8.20 -18.70
C ASP A 102 2.63 -8.21 -19.00
N PRO A 103 2.21 -8.12 -20.27
CA PRO A 103 0.80 -8.08 -20.65
C PRO A 103 0.02 -9.35 -20.30
N GLU A 104 0.67 -10.52 -20.24
CA GLU A 104 0.02 -11.74 -19.83
C GLU A 104 -0.34 -11.72 -18.34
N VAL A 105 0.56 -11.22 -17.50
CA VAL A 105 0.30 -11.05 -16.06
C VAL A 105 -0.82 -10.03 -15.83
N VAL A 106 -0.85 -8.95 -16.62
CA VAL A 106 -1.92 -7.94 -16.56
C VAL A 106 -3.26 -8.56 -16.94
N ARG A 107 -3.30 -9.39 -18.00
CA ARG A 107 -4.50 -10.12 -18.43
C ARG A 107 -4.99 -11.09 -17.36
N GLU A 108 -4.10 -11.88 -16.77
CA GLU A 108 -4.45 -12.78 -15.66
C GLU A 108 -5.02 -12.02 -14.46
N TYR A 109 -4.48 -10.83 -14.16
CA TYR A 109 -4.99 -9.95 -13.12
C TYR A 109 -6.42 -9.47 -13.41
N GLU A 110 -6.72 -9.09 -14.65
CA GLU A 110 -8.05 -8.64 -15.08
C GLU A 110 -9.09 -9.77 -15.07
N GLU A 111 -8.69 -10.97 -15.46
CA GLU A 111 -9.57 -12.14 -15.52
C GLU A 111 -9.83 -12.75 -14.14
N ASN A 112 -8.99 -12.47 -13.14
CA ASN A 112 -9.11 -13.03 -11.81
C ASN A 112 -10.18 -12.28 -10.99
N PRO A 113 -11.26 -12.94 -10.55
CA PRO A 113 -12.34 -12.29 -9.79
C PRO A 113 -11.90 -11.77 -8.41
N LEU A 114 -10.73 -12.18 -7.93
CA LEU A 114 -10.14 -11.70 -6.68
C LEU A 114 -9.24 -10.47 -6.88
N CYS A 115 -9.08 -9.99 -8.12
CA CYS A 115 -8.24 -8.86 -8.48
C CYS A 115 -9.07 -7.78 -9.21
N GLY A 116 -8.55 -6.57 -9.29
CA GLY A 116 -9.10 -5.50 -10.13
C GLY A 116 -10.51 -5.00 -9.76
N PHE A 117 -11.08 -5.42 -8.65
CA PHE A 117 -12.39 -4.93 -8.20
C PHE A 117 -12.28 -3.54 -7.57
N THR A 118 -13.30 -2.72 -7.77
CA THR A 118 -13.41 -1.42 -7.11
C THR A 118 -13.69 -1.61 -5.61
N PHE A 119 -12.96 -0.90 -4.77
CA PHE A 119 -13.13 -0.92 -3.33
C PHE A 119 -14.49 -0.31 -2.92
N SER A 120 -15.06 -0.79 -1.83
CA SER A 120 -16.15 -0.09 -1.15
C SER A 120 -15.65 1.21 -0.50
N ASP A 121 -16.58 2.11 -0.18
CA ASP A 121 -16.25 3.36 0.52
C ASP A 121 -15.55 3.07 1.86
N ASP A 122 -16.03 2.07 2.61
CA ASP A 122 -15.37 1.61 3.84
C ASP A 122 -13.93 1.11 3.60
N ALA A 123 -13.68 0.36 2.52
CA ALA A 123 -12.32 -0.08 2.16
C ALA A 123 -11.41 1.09 1.76
N PHE A 124 -11.93 2.13 1.10
CA PHE A 124 -11.18 3.37 0.86
C PHE A 124 -10.89 4.13 2.15
N PHE A 125 -11.80 4.14 3.12
CA PHE A 125 -11.52 4.73 4.45
C PHE A 125 -10.41 3.97 5.15
N ALA A 126 -10.46 2.64 5.16
CA ALA A 126 -9.42 1.81 5.75
C ALA A 126 -8.04 2.04 5.09
N LEU A 127 -7.98 2.13 3.75
CA LEU A 127 -6.76 2.48 3.03
C LEU A 127 -6.25 3.89 3.39
N ASN A 128 -7.17 4.84 3.51
CA ASN A 128 -6.86 6.21 3.86
C ASN A 128 -6.30 6.33 5.29
N ASP A 129 -6.87 5.59 6.24
CA ASP A 129 -6.38 5.53 7.61
C ASP A 129 -5.02 4.80 7.70
N LEU A 130 -4.83 3.74 6.92
CA LEU A 130 -3.53 3.07 6.82
C LEU A 130 -2.44 4.02 6.29
N LEU A 131 -2.74 4.83 5.26
CA LEU A 131 -1.82 5.86 4.77
C LEU A 131 -1.51 6.91 5.84
N LYS A 132 -2.54 7.35 6.59
CA LYS A 132 -2.37 8.30 7.71
C LYS A 132 -1.47 7.71 8.79
N GLU A 133 -1.72 6.47 9.17
CA GLU A 133 -0.94 5.76 10.17
C GLU A 133 0.51 5.56 9.72
N THR A 134 0.72 5.06 8.50
CA THR A 134 2.06 4.83 7.94
C THR A 134 2.91 6.09 7.93
N TYR A 135 2.34 7.24 7.51
CA TYR A 135 3.05 8.53 7.39
C TYR A 135 2.85 9.47 8.58
N GLY A 136 2.17 9.02 9.62
CA GLY A 136 2.07 9.73 10.88
C GLY A 136 3.37 9.67 11.68
N PHE A 137 3.59 10.68 12.53
CA PHE A 137 4.74 10.70 13.45
C PHE A 137 4.47 10.02 14.78
N HIS A 138 3.24 9.56 15.01
CA HIS A 138 2.87 8.83 16.22
C HIS A 138 3.13 7.33 16.08
N GLY A 139 3.21 6.63 17.22
CA GLY A 139 3.33 5.18 17.26
C GLY A 139 4.73 4.63 16.98
N TRP A 140 5.75 5.50 16.89
CA TRP A 140 7.13 5.06 16.72
C TRP A 140 7.72 4.62 18.07
N HIS A 141 7.77 3.32 18.28
CA HIS A 141 8.43 2.68 19.41
C HIS A 141 9.67 1.89 18.95
N CYS A 142 10.28 2.32 17.86
CA CYS A 142 11.44 1.67 17.26
C CYS A 142 12.64 1.66 18.19
N THR A 143 13.19 0.49 18.37
CA THR A 143 14.33 0.24 19.23
C THR A 143 15.45 -0.53 18.54
N ASN A 144 15.17 -1.21 17.42
CA ASN A 144 16.16 -1.88 16.58
C ASN A 144 16.67 -0.96 15.48
N ARG A 145 17.59 -0.06 15.82
CA ARG A 145 18.23 0.86 14.84
C ARG A 145 19.07 0.16 13.77
N LYS A 146 19.26 -1.15 13.89
CA LYS A 146 20.05 -1.95 12.93
C LYS A 146 19.16 -2.83 12.06
N LEU A 147 17.84 -2.72 12.15
CA LEU A 147 16.93 -3.47 11.28
C LEU A 147 17.26 -3.16 9.81
N PRO A 148 17.69 -4.14 9.01
CA PRO A 148 17.88 -3.94 7.58
C PRO A 148 16.52 -3.69 6.92
N VAL A 149 16.42 -2.59 6.19
CA VAL A 149 15.20 -2.24 5.43
C VAL A 149 15.56 -2.02 3.98
N LEU A 150 14.96 -2.81 3.09
CA LEU A 150 15.12 -2.68 1.66
C LEU A 150 13.87 -2.06 1.04
N PHE A 151 14.01 -0.92 0.37
CA PHE A 151 12.97 -0.34 -0.46
C PHE A 151 13.20 -0.71 -1.92
N LEU A 152 12.19 -1.30 -2.56
CA LEU A 152 12.17 -1.67 -3.96
C LEU A 152 11.01 -0.97 -4.68
N SER A 153 11.22 -0.52 -5.91
CA SER A 153 10.15 -0.05 -6.79
C SER A 153 10.58 -0.21 -8.24
N GLY A 154 9.61 -0.46 -9.12
CA GLY A 154 9.84 -0.41 -10.56
C GLY A 154 10.22 1.01 -11.00
N GLY A 155 11.02 1.16 -12.05
CA GLY A 155 11.41 2.47 -12.56
C GLY A 155 10.24 3.34 -13.02
N ASP A 156 9.18 2.70 -13.50
CA ASP A 156 7.97 3.33 -14.01
C ASP A 156 6.75 3.20 -13.07
N ASP A 157 6.95 2.65 -11.87
CA ASP A 157 5.89 2.47 -10.88
C ASP A 157 5.26 3.82 -10.49
N PRO A 158 3.96 4.07 -10.77
CA PRO A 158 3.32 5.34 -10.46
C PRO A 158 3.07 5.54 -8.96
N CYS A 159 3.12 4.49 -8.14
CA CYS A 159 2.85 4.54 -6.70
C CYS A 159 3.79 5.47 -5.94
N TYR A 160 5.06 5.53 -6.33
CA TYR A 160 6.01 6.42 -5.67
C TYR A 160 5.98 7.87 -6.20
N VAL A 161 5.20 8.14 -7.25
CA VAL A 161 5.00 9.46 -7.90
C VAL A 161 6.27 9.98 -8.57
N ASN A 162 7.38 10.12 -7.85
CA ASN A 162 8.70 10.49 -8.36
C ASN A 162 9.81 10.16 -7.34
N VAL A 163 11.06 10.18 -7.80
CA VAL A 163 12.25 9.84 -6.99
C VAL A 163 12.36 10.68 -5.71
N ARG A 164 11.99 11.96 -5.74
CA ARG A 164 12.01 12.82 -4.54
C ARG A 164 11.03 12.34 -3.48
N ARG A 165 9.82 11.93 -3.89
CA ARG A 165 8.82 11.39 -2.95
C ARG A 165 9.20 10.01 -2.45
N PHE A 166 9.78 9.18 -3.31
CA PHE A 166 10.33 7.88 -2.92
C PHE A 166 11.39 8.03 -1.83
N LYS A 167 12.38 8.92 -2.03
CA LYS A 167 13.38 9.22 -0.99
C LYS A 167 12.75 9.69 0.32
N LYS A 168 11.73 10.59 0.26
CA LYS A 168 11.01 11.02 1.46
C LYS A 168 10.27 9.87 2.16
N SER A 169 9.83 8.86 1.42
CA SER A 169 9.21 7.66 2.01
C SER A 169 10.24 6.80 2.74
N ILE A 170 11.47 6.73 2.24
CA ILE A 170 12.62 6.08 2.90
C ILE A 170 12.99 6.85 4.15
N ASP A 171 13.20 8.17 4.04
CA ASP A 171 13.61 9.04 5.16
C ASP A 171 12.57 9.08 6.30
N HIS A 172 11.33 8.68 6.03
CA HIS A 172 10.26 8.62 7.02
C HIS A 172 10.30 7.33 7.84
N MET A 173 11.03 6.32 7.39
CA MET A 173 11.21 5.04 8.07
C MET A 173 12.39 5.05 9.03
#